data_86751679c68a6b3be9ccaf7e20bb9d5c
#
_entry.id   86751679c68a6b3be9ccaf7e20bb9d5c
#
_cell.length_a   1.000
_cell.length_b   1.000
_cell.length_c   1.000
_cell.angle_alpha   90.00
_cell.angle_beta   90.00
_cell.angle_gamma   90.00
#
_symmetry.space_group_name_H-M   'P 1'
#
loop_
_entity.id
_entity.type
_entity.pdbx_description
1 polymer ?
#
loop_
_entity_poly.entity_id
_entity_poly.type
_entity_poly.pdbx_seq_one_letter_code
_entity_poly.pdbx_strand_id
1 'polypeptide(L)'
;QLLRDHTGMTDLSGDQIIASVEEPMNKGQGERLLGLCAEVLASADVAYSDLTAIGVGIGPGNFTGIRIAVSAARGLALGLGVPAIGVSHLQALAFGHDGVVISSIDARQDKLFVQVFGTMDDRDPVMCGLDDLPSVPSRADPVCVGHQADMIAALCNGTALPPRMPVAEATARIAATKLGTRTPRPAPLYLRPADAAPARDTPPAIFS
;
A
#
# COMPACT_ATOMS: atom_id res chain seq x y z
N GLN A 1 0.07 -2.14 13.54
CA GLN A 1 0.14 -0.81 14.19
C GLN A 1 1.18 0.10 13.49
N LEU A 2 2.29 -0.46 12.99
CA LEU A 2 3.38 0.27 12.31
C LEU A 2 2.95 1.05 11.05
N LEU A 3 1.95 0.60 10.28
CA LEU A 3 1.53 1.23 9.02
C LEU A 3 0.51 2.37 9.18
N ARG A 4 0.00 2.63 10.39
CA ARG A 4 -1.02 3.66 10.63
C ARG A 4 -0.45 5.03 10.93
N ASP A 5 0.75 5.09 11.48
CA ASP A 5 1.29 6.26 12.17
C ASP A 5 2.56 6.81 11.52
N HIS A 6 2.86 6.42 10.27
CA HIS A 6 4.08 6.84 9.59
C HIS A 6 3.80 7.31 8.16
N THR A 7 4.47 8.37 7.76
CA THR A 7 4.59 8.78 6.36
C THR A 7 6.02 8.48 5.92
N GLY A 8 6.19 7.59 4.96
CA GLY A 8 7.49 7.19 4.45
C GLY A 8 7.66 7.60 2.99
N MET A 9 8.84 8.09 2.64
CA MET A 9 9.25 8.42 1.28
C MET A 9 10.62 7.83 0.99
N THR A 10 10.80 7.34 -0.22
CA THR A 10 12.05 6.75 -0.67
C THR A 10 12.32 7.18 -2.09
N ASP A 11 13.52 7.65 -2.37
CA ASP A 11 14.02 7.92 -3.71
C ASP A 11 14.93 6.77 -4.17
N LEU A 12 14.73 6.33 -5.41
CA LEU A 12 15.39 5.16 -6.00
C LEU A 12 16.04 5.56 -7.33
N SER A 13 17.34 5.27 -7.46
CA SER A 13 18.10 5.41 -8.70
C SER A 13 18.63 4.04 -9.13
N GLY A 14 18.09 3.49 -10.24
CA GLY A 14 18.32 2.09 -10.60
C GLY A 14 17.83 1.16 -9.48
N ASP A 15 18.72 0.33 -8.91
CA ASP A 15 18.43 -0.55 -7.78
C ASP A 15 18.87 0.03 -6.41
N GLN A 16 19.44 1.21 -6.41
CA GLN A 16 19.97 1.83 -5.20
C GLN A 16 18.98 2.80 -4.60
N ILE A 17 18.69 2.64 -3.31
CA ILE A 17 18.00 3.66 -2.53
C ILE A 17 18.99 4.79 -2.25
N ILE A 18 18.71 5.98 -2.75
CA ILE A 18 19.59 7.15 -2.58
C ILE A 18 19.15 8.06 -1.43
N ALA A 19 17.86 8.07 -1.13
CA ALA A 19 17.32 8.74 0.06
C ALA A 19 16.07 8.02 0.55
N SER A 20 15.84 8.04 1.86
CA SER A 20 14.62 7.53 2.48
C SER A 20 14.36 8.27 3.78
N VAL A 21 13.10 8.57 4.04
CA VAL A 21 12.64 9.13 5.31
C VAL A 21 11.36 8.46 5.74
N GLU A 22 11.23 8.25 7.02
CA GLU A 22 10.02 7.76 7.66
C GLU A 22 9.71 8.65 8.87
N GLU A 23 8.53 9.24 8.90
CA GLU A 23 8.12 10.18 9.95
C GLU A 23 6.85 9.65 10.61
N PRO A 24 6.87 9.38 11.93
CA PRO A 24 5.67 9.01 12.68
C PRO A 24 4.67 10.16 12.70
N MET A 25 3.44 9.92 12.23
CA MET A 25 2.42 10.97 12.16
C MET A 25 1.02 10.43 12.43
N ASN A 26 0.35 11.00 13.43
CA ASN A 26 -1.06 10.72 13.72
C ASN A 26 -2.03 11.67 12.99
N LYS A 27 -1.57 12.90 12.68
CA LYS A 27 -2.34 13.97 12.02
C LYS A 27 -1.38 14.86 11.22
N GLY A 28 -1.92 15.65 10.29
CA GLY A 28 -1.13 16.62 9.51
C GLY A 28 -0.39 16.02 8.32
N GLN A 29 -0.69 14.78 7.92
CA GLN A 29 -0.02 14.14 6.78
C GLN A 29 -0.19 14.94 5.48
N GLY A 30 -1.36 15.59 5.29
CA GLY A 30 -1.63 16.37 4.07
C GLY A 30 -0.72 17.58 3.93
N GLU A 31 -0.55 18.31 5.01
CA GLU A 31 0.28 19.53 5.08
C GLU A 31 1.77 19.19 5.01
N ARG A 32 2.15 18.05 5.59
CA ARG A 32 3.56 17.63 5.70
C ARG A 32 4.09 16.95 4.45
N LEU A 33 3.24 16.24 3.68
CA LEU A 33 3.64 15.34 2.60
C LEU A 33 4.54 16.00 1.55
N LEU A 34 4.13 17.15 1.00
CA LEU A 34 4.91 17.81 -0.06
C LEU A 34 6.25 18.38 0.46
N GLY A 35 6.27 18.86 1.70
CA GLY A 35 7.50 19.27 2.36
C GLY A 35 8.47 18.10 2.53
N LEU A 36 7.96 16.95 2.96
CA LEU A 36 8.74 15.72 3.11
C LEU A 36 9.31 15.24 1.75
N CYS A 37 8.53 15.33 0.67
CA CYS A 37 9.02 15.05 -0.67
C CYS A 37 10.23 15.94 -1.03
N ALA A 38 10.10 17.25 -0.81
CA ALA A 38 11.17 18.19 -1.12
C ALA A 38 12.45 17.92 -0.27
N GLU A 39 12.29 17.60 1.01
CA GLU A 39 13.40 17.26 1.89
C GLU A 39 14.15 16.00 1.46
N VAL A 40 13.43 14.94 1.09
CA VAL A 40 14.03 13.69 0.61
C VAL A 40 14.81 13.93 -0.68
N LEU A 41 14.25 14.61 -1.65
CA LEU A 41 14.91 14.93 -2.92
C LEU A 41 16.15 15.80 -2.68
N ALA A 42 16.04 16.83 -1.85
CA ALA A 42 17.15 17.71 -1.51
C ALA A 42 18.29 16.94 -0.81
N SER A 43 17.97 15.96 0.03
CA SER A 43 19.00 15.15 0.72
C SER A 43 19.80 14.25 -0.23
N ALA A 44 19.23 13.94 -1.40
CA ALA A 44 19.86 13.16 -2.46
C ALA A 44 20.46 14.02 -3.60
N ASP A 45 20.38 15.36 -3.50
CA ASP A 45 20.76 16.30 -4.57
C ASP A 45 19.99 16.04 -5.89
N VAL A 46 18.70 15.69 -5.78
CA VAL A 46 17.80 15.38 -6.90
C VAL A 46 16.73 16.44 -7.02
N ALA A 47 16.49 16.94 -8.23
CA ALA A 47 15.39 17.86 -8.50
C ALA A 47 14.11 17.08 -8.89
N TYR A 48 12.94 17.69 -8.70
CA TYR A 48 11.68 17.11 -9.17
C TYR A 48 11.70 16.79 -10.68
N SER A 49 12.41 17.58 -11.49
CA SER A 49 12.56 17.36 -12.94
C SER A 49 13.31 16.08 -13.31
N ASP A 50 14.08 15.52 -12.38
CA ASP A 50 14.91 14.34 -12.61
C ASP A 50 14.11 13.05 -12.36
N LEU A 51 12.92 13.17 -11.76
CA LEU A 51 12.06 12.03 -11.50
C LEU A 51 11.51 11.45 -12.81
N THR A 52 11.57 10.14 -12.96
CA THR A 52 11.05 9.41 -14.11
C THR A 52 9.71 8.73 -13.83
N ALA A 53 9.33 8.58 -12.59
CA ALA A 53 8.03 8.08 -12.13
C ALA A 53 7.77 8.42 -10.66
N ILE A 54 6.52 8.29 -10.24
CA ILE A 54 6.11 8.39 -8.84
C ILE A 54 5.37 7.13 -8.43
N GLY A 55 5.97 6.34 -7.52
CA GLY A 55 5.31 5.23 -6.85
C GLY A 55 4.46 5.72 -5.68
N VAL A 56 3.26 5.18 -5.50
CA VAL A 56 2.38 5.55 -4.39
C VAL A 56 1.64 4.34 -3.81
N GLY A 57 1.61 4.26 -2.49
CA GLY A 57 0.78 3.31 -1.77
C GLY A 57 -0.71 3.61 -1.96
N ILE A 58 -1.46 2.62 -2.48
CA ILE A 58 -2.91 2.78 -2.72
C ILE A 58 -3.78 2.15 -1.62
N GLY A 59 -3.17 1.64 -0.54
CA GLY A 59 -3.85 0.91 0.54
C GLY A 59 -3.81 -0.62 0.33
N PRO A 60 -4.62 -1.38 1.07
CA PRO A 60 -5.60 -0.92 2.05
C PRO A 60 -4.97 -0.29 3.30
N GLY A 61 -5.76 0.52 4.04
CA GLY A 61 -5.29 1.17 5.27
C GLY A 61 -6.11 2.41 5.64
N ASN A 62 -5.46 3.44 6.19
CA ASN A 62 -6.09 4.70 6.57
C ASN A 62 -6.71 5.41 5.35
N PHE A 63 -8.03 5.48 5.33
CA PHE A 63 -8.82 6.02 4.23
C PHE A 63 -8.44 7.45 3.81
N THR A 64 -8.27 8.34 4.77
CA THR A 64 -7.91 9.75 4.51
C THR A 64 -6.48 9.86 4.01
N GLY A 65 -5.53 9.19 4.67
CA GLY A 65 -4.12 9.21 4.29
C GLY A 65 -3.88 8.67 2.87
N ILE A 66 -4.53 7.57 2.50
CA ILE A 66 -4.43 6.99 1.16
C ILE A 66 -4.93 7.98 0.09
N ARG A 67 -6.07 8.65 0.32
CA ARG A 67 -6.59 9.65 -0.62
C ARG A 67 -5.65 10.83 -0.80
N ILE A 68 -5.09 11.33 0.29
CA ILE A 68 -4.11 12.43 0.26
C ILE A 68 -2.89 12.00 -0.57
N ALA A 69 -2.28 10.84 -0.26
CA ALA A 69 -1.11 10.36 -0.96
C ALA A 69 -1.36 10.13 -2.46
N VAL A 70 -2.46 9.45 -2.80
CA VAL A 70 -2.82 9.20 -4.22
C VAL A 70 -3.09 10.49 -4.98
N SER A 71 -3.78 11.46 -4.36
CA SER A 71 -4.07 12.75 -5.01
C SER A 71 -2.80 13.56 -5.22
N ALA A 72 -1.91 13.62 -4.23
CA ALA A 72 -0.62 14.31 -4.32
C ALA A 72 0.28 13.68 -5.39
N ALA A 73 0.42 12.34 -5.39
CA ALA A 73 1.22 11.63 -6.38
C ALA A 73 0.70 11.84 -7.81
N ARG A 74 -0.61 11.81 -8.01
CA ARG A 74 -1.23 12.10 -9.31
C ARG A 74 -1.03 13.55 -9.77
N GLY A 75 -1.13 14.51 -8.83
CA GLY A 75 -0.89 15.93 -9.10
C GLY A 75 0.55 16.20 -9.49
N LEU A 76 1.51 15.68 -8.71
CA LEU A 76 2.94 15.79 -9.02
C LEU A 76 3.29 15.13 -10.36
N ALA A 77 2.84 13.90 -10.58
CA ALA A 77 3.09 13.17 -11.82
C ALA A 77 2.54 13.91 -13.05
N LEU A 78 1.34 14.50 -12.94
CA LEU A 78 0.76 15.32 -13.99
C LEU A 78 1.60 16.57 -14.27
N GLY A 79 2.04 17.29 -13.23
CA GLY A 79 2.85 18.49 -13.36
C GLY A 79 4.24 18.22 -13.94
N LEU A 80 4.81 17.04 -13.66
CA LEU A 80 6.13 16.64 -14.13
C LEU A 80 6.08 15.88 -15.49
N GLY A 81 4.91 15.49 -15.96
CA GLY A 81 4.79 14.70 -17.19
C GLY A 81 5.26 13.26 -17.07
N VAL A 82 5.30 12.69 -15.85
CA VAL A 82 5.77 11.34 -15.56
C VAL A 82 4.62 10.42 -15.13
N PRO A 83 4.76 9.09 -15.19
CA PRO A 83 3.73 8.18 -14.70
C PRO A 83 3.64 8.19 -13.17
N ALA A 84 2.40 8.10 -12.65
CA ALA A 84 2.14 7.71 -11.28
C ALA A 84 1.76 6.23 -11.26
N ILE A 85 2.39 5.44 -10.37
CA ILE A 85 2.25 3.98 -10.29
C ILE A 85 1.74 3.58 -8.91
N GLY A 86 0.57 2.95 -8.88
CA GLY A 86 -0.04 2.47 -7.65
C GLY A 86 0.53 1.11 -7.21
N VAL A 87 0.82 1.00 -5.92
CA VAL A 87 1.27 -0.25 -5.29
C VAL A 87 0.41 -0.51 -4.06
N SER A 88 -0.18 -1.70 -3.94
CA SER A 88 -0.91 -2.03 -2.73
C SER A 88 0.04 -2.25 -1.55
N HIS A 89 -0.41 -1.94 -0.34
CA HIS A 89 0.37 -2.22 0.87
C HIS A 89 0.58 -3.73 1.07
N LEU A 90 -0.37 -4.55 0.61
CA LEU A 90 -0.24 -6.00 0.66
C LEU A 90 0.87 -6.49 -0.27
N GLN A 91 1.00 -5.92 -1.49
CA GLN A 91 2.13 -6.17 -2.38
C GLN A 91 3.46 -5.74 -1.78
N ALA A 92 3.50 -4.56 -1.15
CA ALA A 92 4.71 -4.05 -0.54
C ALA A 92 5.19 -4.92 0.63
N LEU A 93 4.27 -5.45 1.45
CA LEU A 93 4.61 -6.39 2.53
C LEU A 93 5.15 -7.72 2.01
N ALA A 94 4.58 -8.24 0.92
CA ALA A 94 4.99 -9.52 0.31
C ALA A 94 6.30 -9.43 -0.46
N PHE A 95 6.71 -8.23 -0.86
CA PHE A 95 7.84 -8.01 -1.75
C PHE A 95 9.17 -8.55 -1.19
N GLY A 96 9.91 -9.27 -2.04
CA GLY A 96 11.20 -9.86 -1.69
C GLY A 96 11.13 -11.21 -0.98
N HIS A 97 9.94 -11.75 -0.74
CA HIS A 97 9.78 -13.15 -0.32
C HIS A 97 9.50 -14.04 -1.53
N ASP A 98 10.03 -15.26 -1.47
CA ASP A 98 9.88 -16.26 -2.53
C ASP A 98 8.73 -17.23 -2.22
N GLY A 99 8.21 -17.88 -3.27
CA GLY A 99 7.15 -18.88 -3.14
C GLY A 99 5.77 -18.26 -2.86
N VAL A 100 4.93 -19.01 -2.13
CA VAL A 100 3.60 -18.54 -1.77
C VAL A 100 3.69 -17.62 -0.55
N VAL A 101 3.16 -16.40 -0.67
CA VAL A 101 3.18 -15.40 0.40
C VAL A 101 1.75 -14.98 0.74
N ILE A 102 1.42 -15.01 2.02
CA ILE A 102 0.17 -14.47 2.56
C ILE A 102 0.51 -13.17 3.27
N SER A 103 0.10 -12.04 2.70
CA SER A 103 0.25 -10.76 3.39
C SER A 103 -1.06 -10.32 4.04
N SER A 104 -0.96 -9.68 5.19
CA SER A 104 -2.11 -9.29 5.99
C SER A 104 -1.94 -7.92 6.64
N ILE A 105 -3.04 -7.16 6.70
CA ILE A 105 -3.13 -5.85 7.32
C ILE A 105 -4.39 -5.82 8.20
N ASP A 106 -4.31 -5.17 9.36
CA ASP A 106 -5.44 -4.99 10.25
C ASP A 106 -6.57 -4.18 9.57
N ALA A 107 -7.75 -4.78 9.45
CA ALA A 107 -8.96 -4.14 8.93
C ALA A 107 -9.91 -3.66 10.04
N ARG A 108 -9.50 -3.71 11.32
CA ARG A 108 -10.29 -3.46 12.53
C ARG A 108 -11.40 -4.50 12.74
N GLN A 109 -12.02 -4.48 13.94
CA GLN A 109 -13.15 -5.36 14.29
C GLN A 109 -12.84 -6.85 14.03
N ASP A 110 -11.66 -7.30 14.43
CA ASP A 110 -11.18 -8.67 14.26
C ASP A 110 -11.19 -9.16 12.80
N LYS A 111 -11.12 -8.22 11.84
CA LYS A 111 -10.97 -8.51 10.42
C LYS A 111 -9.57 -8.13 9.92
N LEU A 112 -9.19 -8.80 8.85
CA LEU A 112 -7.93 -8.62 8.14
C LEU A 112 -8.20 -8.27 6.68
N PHE A 113 -7.36 -7.43 6.10
CA PHE A 113 -7.17 -7.41 4.66
C PHE A 113 -6.08 -8.41 4.33
N VAL A 114 -6.37 -9.37 3.47
CA VAL A 114 -5.45 -10.47 3.13
C VAL A 114 -5.33 -10.59 1.62
N GLN A 115 -4.11 -10.87 1.15
CA GLN A 115 -3.85 -11.27 -0.23
C GLN A 115 -2.81 -12.38 -0.27
N VAL A 116 -3.02 -13.34 -1.17
CA VAL A 116 -2.11 -14.45 -1.43
C VAL A 116 -1.39 -14.20 -2.75
N PHE A 117 -0.07 -14.29 -2.72
CA PHE A 117 0.82 -14.10 -3.88
C PHE A 117 1.58 -15.39 -4.19
N GLY A 118 2.15 -15.47 -5.40
CA GLY A 118 2.99 -16.60 -5.82
C GLY A 118 2.21 -17.87 -6.11
N THR A 119 0.91 -17.79 -6.29
CA THR A 119 0.07 -18.87 -6.82
C THR A 119 -0.08 -18.74 -8.34
N MET A 120 -0.55 -19.79 -9.01
CA MET A 120 -0.76 -19.74 -10.47
C MET A 120 -1.77 -18.67 -10.89
N ASP A 121 -2.72 -18.35 -10.00
CA ASP A 121 -3.67 -17.25 -10.16
C ASP A 121 -3.48 -16.29 -8.98
N ASP A 122 -2.89 -15.13 -9.22
CA ASP A 122 -2.85 -14.05 -8.22
C ASP A 122 -4.29 -13.67 -7.88
N ARG A 123 -4.64 -13.87 -6.61
CA ARG A 123 -6.00 -13.58 -6.14
C ARG A 123 -6.15 -12.14 -5.76
N ASP A 124 -7.33 -11.60 -6.01
CA ASP A 124 -7.67 -10.27 -5.51
C ASP A 124 -7.61 -10.22 -3.98
N PRO A 125 -7.23 -9.10 -3.40
CA PRO A 125 -7.24 -8.93 -1.96
C PRO A 125 -8.66 -9.00 -1.40
N VAL A 126 -8.80 -9.63 -0.25
CA VAL A 126 -10.09 -9.80 0.44
C VAL A 126 -10.05 -9.24 1.85
N MET A 127 -11.23 -8.96 2.42
CA MET A 127 -11.40 -8.70 3.84
C MET A 127 -12.07 -9.93 4.49
N CYS A 128 -11.39 -10.55 5.46
CA CYS A 128 -11.85 -11.79 6.09
C CYS A 128 -11.54 -11.84 7.60
N GLY A 129 -12.00 -12.83 8.31
CA GLY A 129 -11.52 -13.21 9.64
C GLY A 129 -10.45 -14.28 9.55
N LEU A 130 -9.84 -14.64 10.70
CA LEU A 130 -8.90 -15.77 10.78
C LEU A 130 -9.52 -17.13 10.46
N ASP A 131 -10.81 -17.25 10.68
CA ASP A 131 -11.62 -18.44 10.41
C ASP A 131 -12.06 -18.58 8.96
N ASP A 132 -11.82 -17.55 8.14
CA ASP A 132 -12.23 -17.46 6.72
C ASP A 132 -11.07 -16.99 5.82
N LEU A 133 -9.87 -17.48 6.10
CA LEU A 133 -8.68 -17.14 5.33
C LEU A 133 -8.74 -17.72 3.91
N PRO A 134 -8.20 -17.01 2.90
CA PRO A 134 -8.08 -17.55 1.55
C PRO A 134 -7.29 -18.86 1.56
N SER A 135 -7.81 -19.89 0.89
CA SER A 135 -7.14 -21.18 0.78
C SER A 135 -5.81 -21.06 0.03
N VAL A 136 -4.79 -21.75 0.49
CA VAL A 136 -3.51 -21.91 -0.19
C VAL A 136 -3.30 -23.38 -0.59
N PRO A 137 -2.46 -23.67 -1.61
CA PRO A 137 -2.15 -25.06 -1.95
C PRO A 137 -1.61 -25.83 -0.73
N SER A 138 -2.08 -27.07 -0.52
CA SER A 138 -1.79 -27.88 0.69
C SER A 138 -0.29 -28.16 0.94
N ARG A 139 0.58 -27.93 -0.03
CA ARG A 139 2.04 -28.15 0.04
C ARG A 139 2.83 -26.86 -0.19
N ALA A 140 2.19 -25.69 -0.03
CA ALA A 140 2.80 -24.43 -0.41
C ALA A 140 3.84 -23.93 0.61
N ASP A 141 3.78 -24.39 1.88
CA ASP A 141 4.61 -23.88 2.98
C ASP A 141 4.71 -22.34 2.93
N PRO A 142 3.58 -21.62 3.08
CA PRO A 142 3.52 -20.20 2.76
C PRO A 142 4.29 -19.35 3.79
N VAL A 143 4.92 -18.30 3.30
CA VAL A 143 5.43 -17.22 4.15
C VAL A 143 4.27 -16.29 4.51
N CYS A 144 4.07 -16.04 5.80
CA CYS A 144 3.04 -15.13 6.32
C CYS A 144 3.69 -13.84 6.80
N VAL A 145 3.21 -12.69 6.30
CA VAL A 145 3.81 -11.37 6.58
C VAL A 145 2.73 -10.37 6.98
N GLY A 146 2.99 -9.56 7.99
CA GLY A 146 2.12 -8.45 8.38
C GLY A 146 1.35 -8.70 9.68
N HIS A 147 0.12 -8.18 9.76
CA HIS A 147 -0.67 -8.25 10.99
C HIS A 147 -1.14 -9.68 11.28
N GLN A 148 -0.92 -10.17 12.50
CA GLN A 148 -1.24 -11.55 12.94
C GLN A 148 -0.57 -12.65 12.08
N ALA A 149 0.60 -12.38 11.50
CA ALA A 149 1.32 -13.35 10.66
C ALA A 149 1.58 -14.69 11.37
N ASP A 150 1.90 -14.67 12.67
CA ASP A 150 2.11 -15.90 13.48
C ASP A 150 0.84 -16.75 13.57
N MET A 151 -0.32 -16.12 13.78
CA MET A 151 -1.60 -16.82 13.85
C MET A 151 -1.99 -17.41 12.49
N ILE A 152 -1.79 -16.65 11.42
CA ILE A 152 -2.03 -17.12 10.05
C ILE A 152 -1.11 -18.29 9.71
N ALA A 153 0.19 -18.20 10.05
CA ALA A 153 1.16 -19.26 9.83
C ALA A 153 0.78 -20.56 10.54
N ALA A 154 0.33 -20.46 11.79
CA ALA A 154 -0.14 -21.62 12.54
C ALA A 154 -1.37 -22.30 11.89
N LEU A 155 -2.27 -21.52 11.27
CA LEU A 155 -3.48 -22.05 10.63
C LEU A 155 -3.22 -22.69 9.26
N CYS A 156 -2.20 -22.23 8.53
CA CYS A 156 -1.89 -22.73 7.17
C CYS A 156 -0.62 -23.57 7.07
N ASN A 157 -0.02 -23.97 8.21
CA ASN A 157 1.27 -24.64 8.28
C ASN A 157 2.39 -23.89 7.54
N GLY A 158 2.41 -22.57 7.67
CA GLY A 158 3.39 -21.69 7.06
C GLY A 158 4.41 -21.17 8.07
N THR A 159 5.21 -20.19 7.62
CA THR A 159 6.24 -19.54 8.44
C THR A 159 5.97 -18.04 8.51
N ALA A 160 5.88 -17.49 9.72
CA ALA A 160 5.76 -16.06 9.91
C ALA A 160 7.13 -15.39 9.78
N LEU A 161 7.23 -14.40 8.89
CA LEU A 161 8.45 -13.61 8.70
C LEU A 161 8.13 -12.10 8.71
N PRO A 162 9.07 -11.24 9.11
CA PRO A 162 8.91 -9.80 8.96
C PRO A 162 9.00 -9.40 7.49
N PRO A 163 8.48 -8.22 7.10
CA PRO A 163 8.75 -7.64 5.78
C PRO A 163 10.25 -7.54 5.52
N ARG A 164 10.67 -7.80 4.29
CA ARG A 164 12.10 -7.76 3.90
C ARG A 164 12.69 -6.36 3.92
N MET A 165 11.85 -5.33 3.77
CA MET A 165 12.24 -3.94 3.71
C MET A 165 11.08 -3.03 4.16
N PRO A 166 11.34 -1.73 4.42
CA PRO A 166 10.29 -0.74 4.66
C PRO A 166 9.28 -0.65 3.51
N VAL A 167 8.01 -0.37 3.83
CA VAL A 167 6.92 -0.30 2.82
C VAL A 167 7.19 0.76 1.75
N ALA A 168 7.79 1.90 2.13
CA ALA A 168 8.13 2.95 1.17
C ALA A 168 9.18 2.47 0.16
N GLU A 169 10.21 1.76 0.61
CA GLU A 169 11.22 1.16 -0.25
C GLU A 169 10.60 0.09 -1.17
N ALA A 170 9.82 -0.84 -0.62
CA ALA A 170 9.13 -1.86 -1.41
C ALA A 170 8.22 -1.22 -2.47
N THR A 171 7.51 -0.14 -2.11
CA THR A 171 6.66 0.60 -3.05
C THR A 171 7.47 1.21 -4.20
N ALA A 172 8.62 1.83 -3.91
CA ALA A 172 9.50 2.40 -4.92
C ALA A 172 10.05 1.32 -5.87
N ARG A 173 10.55 0.20 -5.33
CA ARG A 173 11.07 -0.93 -6.12
C ARG A 173 10.00 -1.57 -6.99
N ILE A 174 8.81 -1.84 -6.46
CA ILE A 174 7.69 -2.38 -7.25
C ILE A 174 7.26 -1.38 -8.34
N ALA A 175 7.22 -0.09 -8.04
CA ALA A 175 6.90 0.92 -9.05
C ALA A 175 7.96 0.94 -10.17
N ALA A 176 9.25 0.82 -9.84
CA ALA A 176 10.33 0.75 -10.81
C ALA A 176 10.20 -0.47 -11.75
N THR A 177 9.79 -1.64 -11.26
CA THR A 177 9.56 -2.82 -12.13
C THR A 177 8.40 -2.63 -13.11
N LYS A 178 7.49 -1.71 -12.82
CA LYS A 178 6.33 -1.40 -13.67
C LYS A 178 6.59 -0.27 -14.67
N LEU A 179 7.79 0.34 -14.66
CA LEU A 179 8.18 1.36 -15.63
C LEU A 179 8.13 0.80 -17.05
N GLY A 180 7.63 1.60 -18.00
CA GLY A 180 7.47 1.19 -19.40
C GLY A 180 6.29 0.25 -19.65
N THR A 181 5.58 -0.21 -18.62
CA THR A 181 4.34 -0.97 -18.78
C THR A 181 3.12 -0.05 -18.68
N ARG A 182 2.04 -0.42 -19.36
CA ARG A 182 0.79 0.31 -19.24
C ARG A 182 0.12 -0.01 -17.90
N THR A 183 0.25 0.89 -16.93
CA THR A 183 -0.41 0.77 -15.63
C THR A 183 -1.66 1.67 -15.57
N PRO A 184 -2.72 1.26 -14.90
CA PRO A 184 -3.87 2.14 -14.64
C PRO A 184 -3.44 3.31 -13.75
N ARG A 185 -4.15 4.43 -13.84
CA ARG A 185 -3.95 5.55 -12.91
C ARG A 185 -4.16 5.09 -11.48
N PRO A 186 -3.28 5.43 -10.52
CA PRO A 186 -3.47 5.07 -9.12
C PRO A 186 -4.84 5.53 -8.60
N ALA A 187 -5.54 4.62 -7.97
CA ALA A 187 -6.78 4.88 -7.26
C ALA A 187 -6.74 4.16 -5.90
N PRO A 188 -7.36 4.73 -4.85
CA PRO A 188 -7.43 4.05 -3.57
C PRO A 188 -8.08 2.67 -3.68
N LEU A 189 -7.45 1.66 -3.09
CA LEU A 189 -7.96 0.30 -3.02
C LEU A 189 -8.93 0.18 -1.85
N TYR A 190 -10.22 0.15 -2.17
CA TYR A 190 -11.29 0.01 -1.19
C TYR A 190 -11.76 -1.44 -1.13
N LEU A 191 -11.41 -2.14 -0.05
CA LEU A 191 -11.85 -3.51 0.23
C LEU A 191 -13.03 -3.56 1.21
N ARG A 192 -13.27 -2.47 1.93
CA ARG A 192 -14.44 -2.33 2.80
C ARG A 192 -15.54 -1.63 2.01
N PRO A 193 -16.79 -2.17 2.01
CA PRO A 193 -17.94 -1.42 1.52
C PRO A 193 -17.98 -0.06 2.23
N ALA A 194 -18.38 1.00 1.51
CA ALA A 194 -18.55 2.30 2.14
C ALA A 194 -19.55 2.15 3.29
N ASP A 195 -19.11 2.45 4.53
CA ASP A 195 -19.99 2.59 5.69
C ASP A 195 -20.84 3.88 5.53
N ALA A 196 -21.56 4.00 4.44
CA ALA A 196 -22.59 5.00 4.28
C ALA A 196 -23.74 4.56 5.17
N ALA A 197 -23.88 5.15 6.35
CA ALA A 197 -25.12 5.05 7.09
C ALA A 197 -26.26 5.44 6.12
N PRO A 198 -27.32 4.63 6.00
CA PRO A 198 -28.45 5.02 5.17
C PRO A 198 -28.91 6.41 5.61
N ALA A 199 -29.22 7.28 4.64
CA ALA A 199 -29.69 8.62 4.90
C ALA A 199 -30.86 8.54 5.90
N ARG A 200 -30.68 9.09 7.09
CA ARG A 200 -31.70 9.12 8.16
C ARG A 200 -32.79 10.14 7.88
N ASP A 201 -32.51 11.09 6.99
CA ASP A 201 -33.45 12.16 6.67
C ASP A 201 -34.11 11.92 5.32
N THR A 202 -35.41 12.09 5.28
CA THR A 202 -36.18 12.14 4.03
C THR A 202 -35.64 13.32 3.20
N PRO A 203 -35.32 13.13 1.90
CA PRO A 203 -34.87 14.25 1.08
C PRO A 203 -35.91 15.38 1.10
N PRO A 204 -35.48 16.66 1.15
CA PRO A 204 -36.41 17.78 1.13
C PRO A 204 -37.30 17.70 -0.09
N ALA A 205 -38.62 17.99 0.09
CA ALA A 205 -39.56 18.03 -1.02
C ALA A 205 -39.10 19.08 -2.04
N ILE A 206 -38.86 18.66 -3.28
CA ILE A 206 -38.61 19.59 -4.39
C ILE A 206 -39.96 20.15 -4.79
N PHE A 207 -40.20 21.42 -4.46
CA PHE A 207 -41.35 22.15 -4.96
C PHE A 207 -41.08 22.54 -6.41
N SER A 208 -41.92 22.03 -7.31
CA SER A 208 -41.96 22.40 -8.72
C SER A 208 -42.67 23.73 -8.92
#